data_57d70ea9dddd7ab1a41d3783dff39c9f
#
_entry.id   57d70ea9dddd7ab1a41d3783dff39c9f
#
_cell.length_a   1.000
_cell.length_b   1.000
_cell.length_c   1.000
_cell.angle_alpha   90.00
_cell.angle_beta   90.00
_cell.angle_gamma   90.00
#
_symmetry.space_group_name_H-M   'P 1'
#
loop_
_entity.id
_entity.type
_entity.pdbx_description
1 polymer ?
#
loop_
_entity_poly.entity_id
_entity_poly.type
_entity_poly.pdbx_seq_one_letter_code
_entity_poly.pdbx_strand_id
1 'polypeptide(L)'
;EAARTQGVALEHSCRTGRCGSCKTQVLDGVTAPVKAEESLSADEQAAGFILTCCRAAITNVTLDIEDLGELGNIETRTLPCRIDSLSLITDDVIEVTLRTPPTSHLTYLPGQYIDVIGKGGLRRSYSIANAPRDDGKLTLQIRKVPNGEMSHYWFDEAKANDLLRLEGPLGTFCLRPSQASQLVLLATGTGIAPIRAMLEQLAANPASNTYRQIHVYWGGRTEKDLYWTADYPALPLRFVPALSRSPDSAGAKGYVQDVALADGIDLKNAVVYACGSESMITSAKSKLVAAGLNPKNFHSDAFVSSN
;
A
#
# COMPACT_ATOMS: atom_id res chain seq x y z
N GLU A 1 12.80 12.54 -7.75
CA GLU A 1 12.96 12.98 -9.17
C GLU A 1 14.41 12.82 -9.59
N ALA A 2 15.38 13.49 -8.93
CA ALA A 2 16.80 13.44 -9.29
C ALA A 2 17.39 12.02 -9.37
N ALA A 3 17.05 11.14 -8.42
CA ALA A 3 17.46 9.74 -8.45
C ALA A 3 16.91 9.03 -9.67
N ARG A 4 15.63 9.22 -9.98
CA ARG A 4 14.95 8.58 -11.11
C ARG A 4 15.55 8.99 -12.46
N THR A 5 15.93 10.27 -12.62
CA THR A 5 16.61 10.74 -13.84
C THR A 5 17.99 10.12 -14.04
N GLN A 6 18.58 9.57 -12.97
CA GLN A 6 19.84 8.83 -12.99
C GLN A 6 19.64 7.30 -13.02
N GLY A 7 18.40 6.83 -13.23
CA GLY A 7 18.09 5.42 -13.28
C GLY A 7 17.99 4.72 -11.92
N VAL A 8 17.99 5.48 -10.82
CA VAL A 8 17.90 4.95 -9.44
C VAL A 8 16.46 5.07 -8.95
N ALA A 9 15.88 3.94 -8.53
CA ALA A 9 14.50 3.88 -8.05
C ALA A 9 14.46 3.78 -6.52
N LEU A 10 14.07 4.86 -5.86
CA LEU A 10 13.96 4.93 -4.41
C LEU A 10 12.55 4.62 -3.93
N GLU A 11 12.46 3.98 -2.76
CA GLU A 11 11.17 3.71 -2.11
C GLU A 11 10.39 5.01 -1.84
N HIS A 12 9.11 5.01 -2.20
CA HIS A 12 8.20 6.11 -1.93
C HIS A 12 6.72 5.68 -2.02
N SER A 13 5.85 6.44 -1.36
CA SER A 13 4.40 6.37 -1.50
C SER A 13 3.81 7.76 -1.69
N CYS A 14 3.41 8.48 -0.64
CA CYS A 14 2.60 9.71 -0.71
C CYS A 14 3.30 10.91 -1.39
N ARG A 15 4.62 10.99 -1.40
CA ARG A 15 5.45 12.13 -1.90
C ARG A 15 5.14 13.49 -1.25
N THR A 16 4.46 13.50 -0.11
CA THR A 16 4.03 14.71 0.61
C THR A 16 4.70 14.90 1.97
N GLY A 17 5.61 14.01 2.37
CA GLY A 17 6.33 14.09 3.65
C GLY A 17 5.58 13.48 4.84
N ARG A 18 4.42 12.84 4.62
CA ARG A 18 3.52 12.37 5.68
C ARG A 18 3.63 10.88 6.00
N CYS A 19 3.81 10.01 5.00
CA CYS A 19 3.71 8.56 5.21
C CYS A 19 4.99 7.90 5.75
N GLY A 20 6.16 8.56 5.65
CA GLY A 20 7.44 8.02 6.12
C GLY A 20 8.03 6.88 5.29
N SER A 21 7.37 6.39 4.22
CA SER A 21 7.87 5.27 3.40
C SER A 21 9.24 5.55 2.74
N CYS A 22 9.54 6.81 2.47
CA CYS A 22 10.80 7.24 1.87
C CYS A 22 11.87 7.68 2.90
N LYS A 23 11.72 7.27 4.18
CA LYS A 23 12.67 7.58 5.24
C LYS A 23 13.97 6.83 5.05
N THR A 24 15.09 7.54 5.06
CA THR A 24 16.42 6.97 4.95
C THR A 24 17.45 7.82 5.69
N GLN A 25 18.60 7.25 6.01
CA GLN A 25 19.73 7.97 6.60
C GLN A 25 20.68 8.48 5.51
N VAL A 26 21.15 9.71 5.67
CA VAL A 26 22.24 10.26 4.87
C VAL A 26 23.56 9.76 5.46
N LEU A 27 24.31 8.98 4.66
CA LEU A 27 25.62 8.46 5.06
C LEU A 27 26.74 9.43 4.71
N ASP A 28 26.60 10.15 3.59
CA ASP A 28 27.55 11.17 3.14
C ASP A 28 26.85 12.20 2.25
N GLY A 29 27.39 13.41 2.20
CA GLY A 29 26.88 14.50 1.38
C GLY A 29 25.90 15.43 2.10
N VAL A 30 25.41 16.42 1.38
CA VAL A 30 24.51 17.47 1.90
C VAL A 30 23.21 17.51 1.13
N THR A 31 22.11 17.60 1.87
CA THR A 31 20.75 17.77 1.33
C THR A 31 20.08 19.02 1.91
N ALA A 32 19.15 19.63 1.17
CA ALA A 32 18.32 20.74 1.64
C ALA A 32 16.83 20.37 1.61
N PRO A 33 16.04 20.79 2.60
CA PRO A 33 14.60 20.59 2.60
C PRO A 33 13.93 21.45 1.52
N VAL A 34 13.02 20.83 0.76
CA VAL A 34 12.17 21.50 -0.25
C VAL A 34 10.68 21.43 0.13
N LYS A 35 10.34 20.56 1.09
CA LYS A 35 9.01 20.38 1.67
C LYS A 35 9.14 20.04 3.16
N ALA A 36 8.04 20.19 3.90
CA ALA A 36 7.99 19.75 5.29
C ALA A 36 8.11 18.22 5.41
N GLU A 37 8.87 17.76 6.41
CA GLU A 37 9.12 16.35 6.72
C GLU A 37 8.28 15.94 7.94
N GLU A 38 6.94 15.94 7.78
CA GLU A 38 5.99 15.79 8.89
C GLU A 38 6.11 14.43 9.63
N SER A 39 6.57 13.38 8.96
CA SER A 39 6.73 12.04 9.57
C SER A 39 8.12 11.77 10.15
N LEU A 40 8.98 12.80 10.32
CA LEU A 40 10.26 12.69 11.03
C LEU A 40 10.18 13.34 12.40
N SER A 41 10.64 12.61 13.42
CA SER A 41 10.88 13.19 14.75
C SER A 41 12.15 14.05 14.78
N ALA A 42 12.27 14.92 15.80
CA ALA A 42 13.48 15.70 16.01
C ALA A 42 14.72 14.82 16.23
N ASP A 43 14.58 13.69 16.94
CA ASP A 43 15.66 12.74 17.21
C ASP A 43 16.12 12.05 15.91
N GLU A 44 15.19 11.68 15.04
CA GLU A 44 15.53 11.10 13.74
C GLU A 44 16.26 12.10 12.84
N GLN A 45 15.80 13.36 12.83
CA GLN A 45 16.50 14.42 12.08
C GLN A 45 17.92 14.65 12.61
N ALA A 46 18.10 14.67 13.95
CA ALA A 46 19.40 14.78 14.59
C ALA A 46 20.30 13.56 14.29
N ALA A 47 19.70 12.38 14.10
CA ALA A 47 20.43 11.16 13.68
C ALA A 47 20.71 11.09 12.17
N GLY A 48 20.43 12.15 11.40
CA GLY A 48 20.70 12.23 9.96
C GLY A 48 19.66 11.54 9.06
N PHE A 49 18.47 11.21 9.59
CA PHE A 49 17.39 10.72 8.74
C PHE A 49 16.74 11.85 7.98
N ILE A 50 16.30 11.53 6.77
CA ILE A 50 15.56 12.41 5.86
C ILE A 50 14.38 11.69 5.24
N LEU A 51 13.47 12.47 4.64
CA LEU A 51 12.50 11.94 3.68
C LEU A 51 12.94 12.30 2.26
N THR A 52 13.32 11.32 1.44
CA THR A 52 13.83 11.56 0.08
C THR A 52 12.87 12.34 -0.81
N CYS A 53 11.57 12.25 -0.58
CA CYS A 53 10.55 13.02 -1.30
C CYS A 53 10.50 14.51 -0.91
N CYS A 54 11.12 14.89 0.22
CA CYS A 54 11.10 16.25 0.77
C CYS A 54 12.43 16.98 0.68
N ARG A 55 13.47 16.33 0.14
CA ARG A 55 14.82 16.91 0.08
C ARG A 55 15.39 16.94 -1.32
N ALA A 56 16.20 17.97 -1.58
CA ALA A 56 17.05 18.05 -2.76
C ALA A 56 18.51 17.76 -2.36
N ALA A 57 19.25 17.05 -3.21
CA ALA A 57 20.68 16.87 -3.07
C ALA A 57 21.39 18.19 -3.46
N ILE A 58 22.31 18.67 -2.62
CA ILE A 58 23.15 19.85 -2.86
C ILE A 58 24.55 19.43 -3.35
N THR A 59 25.03 18.29 -2.86
CA THR A 59 26.29 17.65 -3.30
C THR A 59 25.98 16.24 -3.80
N ASN A 60 27.01 15.47 -4.14
CA ASN A 60 26.84 14.01 -4.22
C ASN A 60 26.42 13.49 -2.85
N VAL A 61 25.41 12.60 -2.83
CA VAL A 61 24.81 12.10 -1.60
C VAL A 61 24.82 10.58 -1.61
N THR A 62 25.24 9.98 -0.50
CA THR A 62 25.13 8.54 -0.24
C THR A 62 24.04 8.31 0.80
N LEU A 63 23.07 7.44 0.47
CA LEU A 63 21.92 7.13 1.31
C LEU A 63 21.93 5.64 1.71
N ASP A 64 21.48 5.32 2.94
CA ASP A 64 21.22 3.92 3.35
C ASP A 64 19.82 3.47 2.88
N ILE A 65 19.67 3.29 1.59
CA ILE A 65 18.40 2.88 0.96
C ILE A 65 18.68 1.90 -0.17
N GLU A 66 17.74 0.97 -0.36
CA GLU A 66 17.78 0.03 -1.47
C GLU A 66 17.40 0.73 -2.78
N ASP A 67 18.16 0.47 -3.84
CA ASP A 67 17.74 0.78 -5.20
C ASP A 67 16.79 -0.32 -5.67
N LEU A 68 15.56 0.05 -5.97
CA LEU A 68 14.50 -0.87 -6.40
C LEU A 68 14.68 -1.33 -7.86
N GLY A 69 15.69 -0.80 -8.57
CA GLY A 69 16.03 -1.20 -9.93
C GLY A 69 14.83 -1.15 -10.87
N GLU A 70 14.57 -2.26 -11.56
CA GLU A 70 13.47 -2.35 -12.54
C GLU A 70 12.08 -2.14 -11.94
N LEU A 71 11.86 -2.41 -10.65
CA LEU A 71 10.58 -2.18 -9.97
C LEU A 71 10.18 -0.70 -9.98
N GLY A 72 11.15 0.21 -10.01
CA GLY A 72 10.92 1.66 -10.08
C GLY A 72 10.78 2.22 -11.48
N ASN A 73 11.07 1.45 -12.53
CA ASN A 73 11.14 1.93 -13.91
C ASN A 73 9.81 1.85 -14.68
N ILE A 74 8.71 1.42 -14.02
CA ILE A 74 7.41 1.41 -14.68
C ILE A 74 6.95 2.85 -14.93
N GLU A 75 6.67 3.15 -16.21
CA GLU A 75 6.28 4.49 -16.63
C GLU A 75 4.93 4.91 -16.04
N THR A 76 4.92 6.04 -15.35
CA THR A 76 3.66 6.67 -14.90
C THR A 76 3.00 7.38 -16.09
N ARG A 77 1.74 7.05 -16.38
CA ARG A 77 0.98 7.60 -17.50
C ARG A 77 -0.36 8.16 -17.05
N THR A 78 -0.81 9.21 -17.72
CA THR A 78 -2.19 9.70 -17.56
C THR A 78 -3.03 9.11 -18.68
N LEU A 79 -4.07 8.34 -18.32
CA LEU A 79 -4.94 7.65 -19.25
C LEU A 79 -6.40 8.07 -19.04
N PRO A 80 -7.22 8.17 -20.10
CA PRO A 80 -8.66 8.20 -19.92
C PRO A 80 -9.13 6.85 -19.42
N CYS A 81 -10.15 6.85 -18.56
CA CYS A 81 -10.80 5.62 -18.12
C CYS A 81 -12.31 5.83 -17.99
N ARG A 82 -13.05 4.73 -18.00
CA ARG A 82 -14.49 4.73 -17.71
C ARG A 82 -14.78 3.80 -16.55
N ILE A 83 -15.80 4.15 -15.80
CA ILE A 83 -16.38 3.24 -14.82
C ILE A 83 -17.02 2.08 -15.57
N ASP A 84 -16.55 0.86 -15.33
CA ASP A 84 -17.14 -0.37 -15.88
C ASP A 84 -18.30 -0.84 -15.00
N SER A 85 -18.07 -0.90 -13.69
CA SER A 85 -19.08 -1.25 -12.69
C SER A 85 -18.83 -0.58 -11.34
N LEU A 86 -19.90 -0.46 -10.55
CA LEU A 86 -19.88 -0.03 -9.14
C LEU A 86 -20.74 -0.99 -8.33
N SER A 87 -20.24 -1.39 -7.16
CA SER A 87 -20.97 -2.23 -6.23
C SER A 87 -20.71 -1.78 -4.80
N LEU A 88 -21.76 -1.46 -4.07
CA LEU A 88 -21.65 -1.19 -2.64
C LEU A 88 -21.38 -2.51 -1.91
N ILE A 89 -20.23 -2.62 -1.24
CA ILE A 89 -19.83 -3.83 -0.52
C ILE A 89 -20.30 -3.76 0.94
N THR A 90 -20.16 -2.58 1.55
CA THR A 90 -20.65 -2.24 2.89
C THR A 90 -21.31 -0.86 2.86
N ASP A 91 -21.91 -0.43 3.97
CA ASP A 91 -22.53 0.91 4.05
C ASP A 91 -21.53 2.06 3.76
N ASP A 92 -20.22 1.81 3.93
CA ASP A 92 -19.16 2.81 3.76
C ASP A 92 -18.02 2.39 2.80
N VAL A 93 -18.15 1.25 2.11
CA VAL A 93 -17.15 0.81 1.11
C VAL A 93 -17.83 0.44 -0.20
N ILE A 94 -17.34 1.04 -1.28
CA ILE A 94 -17.75 0.73 -2.65
C ILE A 94 -16.58 0.12 -3.43
N GLU A 95 -16.85 -0.96 -4.16
CA GLU A 95 -15.94 -1.51 -5.16
C GLU A 95 -16.24 -0.89 -6.52
N VAL A 96 -15.21 -0.35 -7.15
CA VAL A 96 -15.29 0.30 -8.46
C VAL A 96 -14.37 -0.42 -9.41
N THR A 97 -14.89 -0.86 -10.55
CA THR A 97 -14.08 -1.37 -11.64
C THR A 97 -13.93 -0.28 -12.70
N LEU A 98 -12.69 0.05 -13.04
CA LEU A 98 -12.35 0.97 -14.12
C LEU A 98 -11.85 0.18 -15.33
N ARG A 99 -12.17 0.65 -16.54
CA ARG A 99 -11.59 0.17 -17.80
C ARG A 99 -10.86 1.30 -18.52
N THR A 100 -9.68 0.99 -19.01
CA THR A 100 -8.91 1.86 -19.92
C THR A 100 -9.24 1.51 -21.38
N PRO A 101 -8.85 2.36 -22.36
CA PRO A 101 -8.97 2.00 -23.76
C PRO A 101 -8.21 0.70 -24.08
N PRO A 102 -8.74 -0.16 -24.95
CA PRO A 102 -8.12 -1.46 -25.28
C PRO A 102 -6.68 -1.37 -25.79
N THR A 103 -6.30 -0.22 -26.37
CA THR A 103 -4.96 0.05 -26.88
C THR A 103 -4.00 0.68 -25.88
N SER A 104 -4.44 0.90 -24.64
CA SER A 104 -3.71 1.68 -23.65
C SER A 104 -3.91 1.13 -22.22
N HIS A 105 -3.58 -0.15 -22.03
CA HIS A 105 -3.62 -0.74 -20.70
C HIS A 105 -2.54 -0.14 -19.79
N LEU A 106 -2.87 -0.05 -18.49
CA LEU A 106 -1.93 0.34 -17.47
C LEU A 106 -1.06 -0.86 -17.09
N THR A 107 0.25 -0.76 -17.26
CA THR A 107 1.21 -1.72 -16.69
C THR A 107 1.48 -1.33 -15.23
N TYR A 108 1.31 -2.24 -14.29
CA TYR A 108 1.53 -2.00 -12.86
C TYR A 108 1.93 -3.28 -12.14
N LEU A 109 2.46 -3.10 -10.93
CA LEU A 109 2.72 -4.20 -9.99
C LEU A 109 1.65 -4.21 -8.90
N PRO A 110 1.16 -5.40 -8.50
CA PRO A 110 0.25 -5.54 -7.36
C PRO A 110 0.79 -4.86 -6.11
N GLY A 111 -0.05 -4.01 -5.51
CA GLY A 111 0.33 -3.17 -4.39
C GLY A 111 0.49 -1.69 -4.73
N GLN A 112 0.68 -1.35 -6.00
CA GLN A 112 0.70 0.04 -6.47
C GLN A 112 -0.71 0.66 -6.45
N TYR A 113 -0.75 1.99 -6.54
CA TYR A 113 -1.97 2.77 -6.56
C TYR A 113 -2.06 3.65 -7.82
N ILE A 114 -3.22 4.22 -8.05
CA ILE A 114 -3.48 5.25 -9.07
C ILE A 114 -4.10 6.48 -8.41
N ASP A 115 -3.86 7.63 -9.02
CA ASP A 115 -4.68 8.81 -8.78
C ASP A 115 -5.86 8.82 -9.75
N VAL A 116 -7.07 8.87 -9.24
CA VAL A 116 -8.26 9.16 -10.06
C VAL A 116 -8.49 10.66 -10.09
N ILE A 117 -8.67 11.18 -11.31
CA ILE A 117 -8.85 12.60 -11.59
C ILE A 117 -10.30 12.81 -12.02
N GLY A 118 -11.11 13.40 -11.13
CA GLY A 118 -12.51 13.73 -11.33
C GLY A 118 -12.73 15.12 -11.92
N LYS A 119 -13.97 15.58 -11.84
CA LYS A 119 -14.36 16.94 -12.27
C LYS A 119 -13.50 18.01 -11.57
N GLY A 120 -13.25 19.10 -12.27
CA GLY A 120 -12.44 20.21 -11.74
C GLY A 120 -10.97 19.88 -11.48
N GLY A 121 -10.51 18.69 -11.86
CA GLY A 121 -9.14 18.25 -11.61
C GLY A 121 -8.93 17.71 -10.19
N LEU A 122 -10.00 17.47 -9.44
CA LEU A 122 -9.93 16.84 -8.11
C LEU A 122 -9.28 15.47 -8.19
N ARG A 123 -8.24 15.27 -7.41
CA ARG A 123 -7.36 14.09 -7.48
C ARG A 123 -7.35 13.35 -6.15
N ARG A 124 -7.54 12.02 -6.20
CA ARG A 124 -7.43 11.14 -5.01
C ARG A 124 -6.77 9.82 -5.38
N SER A 125 -5.93 9.36 -4.48
CA SER A 125 -5.17 8.11 -4.63
C SER A 125 -5.98 6.91 -4.14
N TYR A 126 -5.95 5.82 -4.93
CA TYR A 126 -6.60 4.56 -4.59
C TYR A 126 -5.70 3.39 -4.97
N SER A 127 -5.46 2.49 -4.02
CA SER A 127 -4.71 1.26 -4.27
C SER A 127 -5.49 0.35 -5.23
N ILE A 128 -4.77 -0.28 -6.17
CA ILE A 128 -5.35 -1.25 -7.08
C ILE A 128 -5.57 -2.57 -6.32
N ALA A 129 -6.78 -3.08 -6.35
CA ALA A 129 -7.22 -4.23 -5.57
C ALA A 129 -7.13 -5.57 -6.32
N ASN A 130 -6.64 -5.60 -7.55
CA ASN A 130 -6.45 -6.82 -8.35
C ASN A 130 -5.06 -6.91 -8.94
N ALA A 131 -4.59 -8.11 -9.23
CA ALA A 131 -3.43 -8.32 -10.08
C ALA A 131 -3.72 -7.88 -11.53
N PRO A 132 -2.69 -7.62 -12.38
CA PRO A 132 -2.88 -7.35 -13.80
C PRO A 132 -3.71 -8.44 -14.47
N ARG A 133 -4.66 -8.02 -15.32
CA ARG A 133 -5.59 -8.89 -16.06
C ARG A 133 -5.49 -8.63 -17.56
N ASP A 134 -5.80 -9.63 -18.36
CA ASP A 134 -5.79 -9.53 -19.83
C ASP A 134 -6.82 -8.51 -20.33
N ASP A 135 -7.93 -8.31 -19.61
CA ASP A 135 -8.96 -7.32 -19.94
C ASP A 135 -8.57 -5.87 -19.57
N GLY A 136 -7.41 -5.68 -18.92
CA GLY A 136 -6.87 -4.39 -18.50
C GLY A 136 -7.70 -3.64 -17.48
N LYS A 137 -8.68 -4.28 -16.84
CA LYS A 137 -9.54 -3.65 -15.84
C LYS A 137 -8.83 -3.51 -14.49
N LEU A 138 -9.11 -2.40 -13.82
CA LEU A 138 -8.60 -2.05 -12.51
C LEU A 138 -9.75 -2.03 -11.50
N THR A 139 -9.59 -2.76 -10.41
CA THR A 139 -10.56 -2.77 -9.30
C THR A 139 -10.04 -1.90 -8.17
N LEU A 140 -10.89 -1.03 -7.62
CA LEU A 140 -10.59 -0.17 -6.48
C LEU A 140 -11.59 -0.47 -5.37
N GLN A 141 -11.14 -0.41 -4.11
CA GLN A 141 -12.00 -0.47 -2.93
C GLN A 141 -11.94 0.86 -2.20
N ILE A 142 -13.01 1.63 -2.27
CA ILE A 142 -13.08 3.02 -1.84
C ILE A 142 -13.92 3.14 -0.59
N ARG A 143 -13.32 3.64 0.50
CA ARG A 143 -14.06 3.95 1.73
C ARG A 143 -14.61 5.37 1.69
N LYS A 144 -15.84 5.53 2.16
CA LYS A 144 -16.51 6.82 2.32
C LYS A 144 -15.80 7.66 3.37
N VAL A 145 -15.37 8.85 2.98
CA VAL A 145 -14.81 9.86 3.89
C VAL A 145 -15.89 10.91 4.13
N PRO A 146 -16.30 11.16 5.37
CA PRO A 146 -17.30 12.18 5.69
C PRO A 146 -16.90 13.55 5.11
N ASN A 147 -17.84 14.20 4.44
CA ASN A 147 -17.64 15.49 3.77
C ASN A 147 -16.56 15.50 2.67
N GLY A 148 -16.07 14.35 2.24
CA GLY A 148 -15.11 14.25 1.15
C GLY A 148 -15.78 14.40 -0.22
N GLU A 149 -15.33 15.37 -1.03
CA GLU A 149 -15.89 15.66 -2.35
C GLU A 149 -15.82 14.43 -3.29
N MET A 150 -14.68 13.70 -3.36
CA MET A 150 -14.62 12.46 -4.14
C MET A 150 -15.47 11.36 -3.53
N SER A 151 -15.68 11.32 -2.22
CA SER A 151 -16.60 10.36 -1.61
C SER A 151 -18.05 10.64 -1.99
N HIS A 152 -18.44 11.93 -2.00
CA HIS A 152 -19.76 12.31 -2.52
C HIS A 152 -19.93 11.85 -3.97
N TYR A 153 -18.95 12.11 -4.84
CA TYR A 153 -19.02 11.63 -6.22
C TYR A 153 -19.22 10.10 -6.27
N TRP A 154 -18.36 9.31 -5.59
CA TRP A 154 -18.42 7.84 -5.69
C TRP A 154 -19.70 7.22 -5.16
N PHE A 155 -20.27 7.75 -4.08
CA PHE A 155 -21.41 7.14 -3.38
C PHE A 155 -22.75 7.68 -3.83
N ASP A 156 -22.80 8.89 -4.37
CA ASP A 156 -24.07 9.57 -4.63
C ASP A 156 -24.27 9.95 -6.13
N GLU A 157 -23.19 10.10 -6.93
CA GLU A 157 -23.29 10.59 -8.30
C GLU A 157 -22.79 9.60 -9.36
N ALA A 158 -21.72 8.84 -9.08
CA ALA A 158 -21.00 8.04 -10.05
C ALA A 158 -21.90 6.98 -10.72
N LYS A 159 -21.72 6.81 -12.03
CA LYS A 159 -22.49 5.85 -12.85
C LYS A 159 -21.57 5.05 -13.76
N ALA A 160 -22.02 3.85 -14.13
CA ALA A 160 -21.37 3.09 -15.18
C ALA A 160 -21.24 3.92 -16.46
N ASN A 161 -20.08 3.81 -17.13
CA ASN A 161 -19.66 4.58 -18.29
C ASN A 161 -19.26 6.05 -18.06
N ASP A 162 -19.31 6.58 -16.83
CA ASP A 162 -18.75 7.88 -16.53
C ASP A 162 -17.29 7.94 -16.94
N LEU A 163 -16.91 9.06 -17.58
CA LEU A 163 -15.57 9.31 -18.08
C LEU A 163 -14.74 10.03 -17.01
N LEU A 164 -13.62 9.41 -16.66
CA LEU A 164 -12.62 9.93 -15.72
C LEU A 164 -11.24 9.89 -16.38
N ARG A 165 -10.25 10.37 -15.69
CA ARG A 165 -8.83 10.11 -15.98
C ARG A 165 -8.18 9.45 -14.79
N LEU A 166 -7.20 8.62 -15.04
CA LEU A 166 -6.30 8.09 -14.03
C LEU A 166 -4.86 8.46 -14.35
N GLU A 167 -4.04 8.60 -13.30
CA GLU A 167 -2.59 8.71 -13.42
C GLU A 167 -1.96 7.60 -12.59
N GLY A 168 -1.08 6.83 -13.20
CA GLY A 168 -0.43 5.70 -12.56
C GLY A 168 0.48 4.92 -13.50
N PRO A 169 1.07 3.83 -12.99
CA PRO A 169 1.02 3.43 -11.60
C PRO A 169 1.87 4.35 -10.70
N LEU A 170 1.53 4.40 -9.45
CA LEU A 170 2.21 5.20 -8.42
C LEU A 170 2.59 4.33 -7.22
N GLY A 171 3.62 4.77 -6.49
CA GLY A 171 4.11 4.08 -5.30
C GLY A 171 5.00 2.89 -5.61
N THR A 172 5.68 2.41 -4.57
CA THR A 172 6.64 1.30 -4.63
C THR A 172 6.30 0.19 -3.63
N PHE A 173 5.06 0.16 -3.14
CA PHE A 173 4.55 -0.87 -2.26
C PHE A 173 4.15 -2.10 -3.09
N CYS A 174 5.13 -2.94 -3.41
CA CYS A 174 4.93 -4.19 -4.16
C CYS A 174 5.84 -5.27 -3.58
N LEU A 175 5.51 -6.54 -3.84
CA LEU A 175 6.34 -7.65 -3.40
C LEU A 175 7.73 -7.56 -4.04
N ARG A 176 8.77 -7.72 -3.22
CA ARG A 176 10.18 -7.69 -3.62
C ARG A 176 10.78 -9.09 -3.54
N PRO A 177 11.80 -9.40 -4.32
CA PRO A 177 12.60 -10.60 -4.12
C PRO A 177 13.10 -10.65 -2.67
N SER A 178 12.89 -11.77 -1.99
CA SER A 178 13.26 -11.94 -0.59
C SER A 178 13.74 -13.35 -0.32
N GLN A 179 14.71 -13.49 0.60
CA GLN A 179 15.14 -14.77 1.13
C GLN A 179 14.30 -15.22 2.34
N ALA A 180 13.33 -14.41 2.75
CA ALA A 180 12.43 -14.74 3.85
C ALA A 180 11.59 -15.98 3.51
N SER A 181 11.46 -16.88 4.46
CA SER A 181 10.59 -18.06 4.31
C SER A 181 9.13 -17.78 4.68
N GLN A 182 8.86 -16.65 5.33
CA GLN A 182 7.52 -16.25 5.75
C GLN A 182 7.16 -14.87 5.20
N LEU A 183 5.97 -14.77 4.63
CA LEU A 183 5.36 -13.52 4.20
C LEU A 183 4.26 -13.14 5.19
N VAL A 184 4.35 -11.95 5.79
CA VAL A 184 3.35 -11.43 6.72
C VAL A 184 2.69 -10.20 6.11
N LEU A 185 1.39 -10.26 5.91
CA LEU A 185 0.57 -9.22 5.31
C LEU A 185 -0.37 -8.65 6.37
N LEU A 186 -0.20 -7.39 6.73
CA LEU A 186 -1.00 -6.69 7.71
C LEU A 186 -1.88 -5.65 7.03
N ALA A 187 -3.18 -5.69 7.23
CA ALA A 187 -4.10 -4.73 6.65
C ALA A 187 -5.11 -4.19 7.67
N THR A 188 -5.56 -2.95 7.49
CA THR A 188 -6.74 -2.40 8.17
C THR A 188 -7.66 -1.71 7.17
N GLY A 189 -8.96 -1.97 7.29
CA GLY A 189 -9.98 -1.39 6.40
C GLY A 189 -9.68 -1.68 4.93
N THR A 190 -9.76 -0.66 4.07
CA THR A 190 -9.45 -0.79 2.63
C THR A 190 -7.97 -0.99 2.32
N GLY A 191 -7.07 -0.99 3.31
CA GLY A 191 -5.69 -1.46 3.16
C GLY A 191 -5.56 -2.93 2.75
N ILE A 192 -6.67 -3.68 2.79
CA ILE A 192 -6.73 -5.03 2.21
C ILE A 192 -6.64 -5.04 0.67
N ALA A 193 -6.97 -3.94 -0.01
CA ALA A 193 -6.99 -3.86 -1.46
C ALA A 193 -5.63 -4.21 -2.12
N PRO A 194 -4.50 -3.55 -1.79
CA PRO A 194 -3.20 -3.91 -2.35
C PRO A 194 -2.75 -5.31 -1.91
N ILE A 195 -3.12 -5.76 -0.72
CA ILE A 195 -2.81 -7.11 -0.23
C ILE A 195 -3.54 -8.16 -1.07
N ARG A 196 -4.81 -7.95 -1.39
CA ARG A 196 -5.59 -8.81 -2.31
C ARG A 196 -4.90 -8.93 -3.66
N ALA A 197 -4.47 -7.81 -4.25
CA ALA A 197 -3.75 -7.81 -5.52
C ALA A 197 -2.44 -8.64 -5.47
N MET A 198 -1.67 -8.52 -4.38
CA MET A 198 -0.45 -9.32 -4.16
C MET A 198 -0.76 -10.81 -4.07
N LEU A 199 -1.82 -11.19 -3.35
CA LEU A 199 -2.24 -12.60 -3.22
C LEU A 199 -2.74 -13.16 -4.56
N GLU A 200 -3.51 -12.40 -5.34
CA GLU A 200 -3.92 -12.78 -6.69
C GLU A 200 -2.71 -13.06 -7.60
N GLN A 201 -1.65 -12.22 -7.52
CA GLN A 201 -0.42 -12.44 -8.28
C GLN A 201 0.30 -13.73 -7.85
N LEU A 202 0.44 -13.97 -6.56
CA LEU A 202 1.06 -15.18 -6.03
C LEU A 202 0.27 -16.44 -6.42
N ALA A 203 -1.06 -16.36 -6.37
CA ALA A 203 -1.94 -17.47 -6.74
C ALA A 203 -1.96 -17.76 -8.24
N ALA A 204 -1.76 -16.74 -9.08
CA ALA A 204 -1.64 -16.92 -10.53
C ALA A 204 -0.33 -17.65 -10.94
N ASN A 205 0.70 -17.55 -10.10
CA ASN A 205 2.01 -18.18 -10.33
C ASN A 205 2.52 -18.93 -9.08
N PRO A 206 1.84 -20.00 -8.61
CA PRO A 206 2.21 -20.67 -7.36
C PRO A 206 3.61 -21.26 -7.39
N ALA A 207 4.10 -21.65 -8.58
CA ALA A 207 5.44 -22.21 -8.75
C ALA A 207 6.57 -21.19 -8.49
N SER A 208 6.29 -19.89 -8.61
CA SER A 208 7.23 -18.81 -8.29
C SER A 208 7.20 -18.40 -6.82
N ASN A 209 6.24 -18.90 -6.05
CA ASN A 209 6.15 -18.61 -4.63
C ASN A 209 7.28 -19.31 -3.86
N THR A 210 8.15 -18.52 -3.22
CA THR A 210 9.26 -19.01 -2.38
C THR A 210 8.91 -19.08 -0.90
N TYR A 211 7.78 -18.52 -0.49
CA TYR A 211 7.36 -18.48 0.91
C TYR A 211 6.80 -19.84 1.35
N ARG A 212 7.30 -20.37 2.47
CA ARG A 212 6.78 -21.59 3.09
C ARG A 212 5.45 -21.36 3.78
N GLN A 213 5.20 -20.12 4.21
CA GLN A 213 3.96 -19.71 4.87
C GLN A 213 3.64 -18.25 4.56
N ILE A 214 2.38 -17.99 4.29
CA ILE A 214 1.83 -16.65 4.06
C ILE A 214 0.79 -16.38 5.15
N HIS A 215 1.00 -15.34 5.94
CA HIS A 215 0.07 -14.93 6.99
C HIS A 215 -0.61 -13.64 6.58
N VAL A 216 -1.93 -13.60 6.61
CA VAL A 216 -2.71 -12.38 6.35
C VAL A 216 -3.53 -12.04 7.59
N TYR A 217 -3.27 -10.89 8.18
CA TYR A 217 -4.04 -10.35 9.29
C TYR A 217 -4.79 -9.13 8.80
N TRP A 218 -6.12 -9.20 8.83
CA TRP A 218 -6.96 -8.09 8.39
C TRP A 218 -7.83 -7.56 9.51
N GLY A 219 -7.62 -6.29 9.89
CA GLY A 219 -8.26 -5.63 11.00
C GLY A 219 -9.50 -4.83 10.62
N GLY A 220 -10.58 -5.08 11.36
CA GLY A 220 -11.78 -4.27 11.40
C GLY A 220 -12.08 -3.77 12.81
N ARG A 221 -13.03 -2.84 12.93
CA ARG A 221 -13.60 -2.46 14.23
C ARG A 221 -14.64 -3.48 14.66
N THR A 222 -15.52 -3.84 13.72
CA THR A 222 -16.62 -4.77 13.88
C THR A 222 -16.66 -5.75 12.70
N GLU A 223 -17.50 -6.77 12.77
CA GLU A 223 -17.68 -7.76 11.71
C GLU A 223 -18.11 -7.15 10.37
N LYS A 224 -18.87 -6.06 10.39
CA LYS A 224 -19.28 -5.32 9.20
C LYS A 224 -18.12 -4.71 8.41
N ASP A 225 -16.97 -4.48 9.04
CA ASP A 225 -15.78 -3.97 8.37
C ASP A 225 -15.04 -5.06 7.57
N LEU A 226 -15.36 -6.34 7.80
CA LEU A 226 -14.71 -7.50 7.19
C LEU A 226 -15.57 -8.04 6.03
N TYR A 227 -15.42 -7.44 4.86
CA TYR A 227 -16.25 -7.72 3.67
C TYR A 227 -15.60 -8.68 2.66
N TRP A 228 -14.41 -9.19 2.96
CA TRP A 228 -13.66 -10.07 2.06
C TRP A 228 -13.01 -11.21 2.82
N THR A 229 -12.79 -12.33 2.14
CA THR A 229 -12.07 -13.50 2.67
C THR A 229 -11.04 -13.96 1.65
N ALA A 230 -9.85 -14.31 2.11
CA ALA A 230 -8.81 -14.87 1.26
C ALA A 230 -9.09 -16.35 0.99
N ASP A 231 -9.39 -16.68 -0.26
CA ASP A 231 -9.58 -18.06 -0.73
C ASP A 231 -8.62 -18.34 -1.89
N TYR A 232 -7.40 -18.79 -1.54
CA TYR A 232 -6.34 -19.13 -2.48
C TYR A 232 -5.75 -20.50 -2.11
N PRO A 233 -6.43 -21.62 -2.47
CA PRO A 233 -6.04 -22.96 -2.03
C PRO A 233 -4.67 -23.42 -2.54
N ALA A 234 -4.15 -22.79 -3.59
CA ALA A 234 -2.81 -23.06 -4.11
C ALA A 234 -1.68 -22.42 -3.28
N LEU A 235 -1.99 -21.56 -2.32
CA LEU A 235 -1.02 -20.87 -1.49
C LEU A 235 -0.99 -21.48 -0.07
N PRO A 236 0.19 -21.55 0.59
CA PRO A 236 0.30 -21.93 2.00
C PRO A 236 -0.17 -20.79 2.90
N LEU A 237 -1.46 -20.43 2.79
CA LEU A 237 -2.06 -19.22 3.31
C LEU A 237 -2.80 -19.47 4.63
N ARG A 238 -2.52 -18.64 5.64
CA ARG A 238 -3.34 -18.48 6.84
C ARG A 238 -3.95 -17.09 6.86
N PHE A 239 -5.29 -17.01 6.81
CA PHE A 239 -6.04 -15.76 6.89
C PHE A 239 -6.66 -15.61 8.28
N VAL A 240 -6.39 -14.46 8.94
CA VAL A 240 -6.82 -14.18 10.31
C VAL A 240 -7.51 -12.81 10.34
N PRO A 241 -8.85 -12.77 10.34
CA PRO A 241 -9.59 -11.54 10.62
C PRO A 241 -9.46 -11.19 12.11
N ALA A 242 -9.18 -9.90 12.41
CA ALA A 242 -9.01 -9.38 13.75
C ALA A 242 -9.97 -8.22 14.04
N LEU A 243 -10.70 -8.27 15.15
CA LEU A 243 -11.70 -7.27 15.51
C LEU A 243 -11.30 -6.51 16.78
N SER A 244 -11.23 -5.17 16.65
CA SER A 244 -10.77 -4.31 17.75
C SER A 244 -11.89 -3.81 18.68
N ARG A 245 -13.17 -3.92 18.27
CA ARG A 245 -14.33 -3.42 19.03
C ARG A 245 -15.50 -4.43 19.13
N SER A 246 -15.23 -5.72 18.96
CA SER A 246 -16.21 -6.80 19.07
C SER A 246 -15.73 -7.85 20.06
N PRO A 247 -15.88 -7.61 21.38
CA PRO A 247 -15.36 -8.52 22.42
C PRO A 247 -16.02 -9.91 22.40
N ASP A 248 -17.23 -10.00 21.89
CA ASP A 248 -18.03 -11.24 21.84
C ASP A 248 -17.84 -12.04 20.54
N SER A 249 -17.05 -11.55 19.59
CA SER A 249 -16.79 -12.26 18.33
C SER A 249 -16.01 -13.55 18.56
N ALA A 250 -16.24 -14.56 17.74
CA ALA A 250 -15.53 -15.84 17.78
C ALA A 250 -14.11 -15.78 17.20
N GLY A 251 -13.74 -14.69 16.47
CA GLY A 251 -12.45 -14.50 15.82
C GLY A 251 -11.36 -13.92 16.72
N ALA A 252 -10.21 -13.62 16.14
CA ALA A 252 -9.12 -12.95 16.83
C ALA A 252 -9.53 -11.54 17.28
N LYS A 253 -9.14 -11.19 18.51
CA LYS A 253 -9.53 -9.93 19.17
C LYS A 253 -8.32 -9.02 19.32
N GLY A 254 -8.51 -7.74 19.05
CA GLY A 254 -7.47 -6.72 19.21
C GLY A 254 -6.96 -6.20 17.86
N TYR A 255 -5.76 -5.63 17.92
CA TYR A 255 -5.12 -5.06 16.74
C TYR A 255 -4.31 -6.12 15.99
N VAL A 256 -4.25 -6.02 14.66
CA VAL A 256 -3.60 -7.01 13.78
C VAL A 256 -2.15 -7.32 14.14
N GLN A 257 -1.39 -6.32 14.57
CA GLN A 257 0.00 -6.49 14.97
C GLN A 257 0.15 -7.30 16.26
N ASP A 258 -0.80 -7.16 17.19
CA ASP A 258 -0.79 -7.90 18.46
C ASP A 258 -1.20 -9.35 18.24
N VAL A 259 -2.18 -9.56 17.37
CA VAL A 259 -2.60 -10.92 16.95
C VAL A 259 -1.46 -11.62 16.21
N ALA A 260 -0.77 -10.93 15.29
CA ALA A 260 0.38 -11.49 14.56
C ALA A 260 1.52 -11.90 15.51
N LEU A 261 1.82 -11.09 16.54
CA LEU A 261 2.82 -11.41 17.55
C LEU A 261 2.41 -12.62 18.40
N ALA A 262 1.14 -12.71 18.79
CA ALA A 262 0.62 -13.81 19.60
C ALA A 262 0.65 -15.17 18.85
N ASP A 263 0.60 -15.13 17.51
CA ASP A 263 0.68 -16.34 16.67
C ASP A 263 2.10 -16.95 16.57
N GLY A 264 3.11 -16.30 17.16
CA GLY A 264 4.47 -16.86 17.25
C GLY A 264 5.20 -16.99 15.91
N ILE A 265 4.97 -16.04 14.98
CA ILE A 265 5.64 -16.00 13.67
C ILE A 265 7.16 -15.93 13.84
N ASP A 266 7.91 -16.67 13.05
CA ASP A 266 9.38 -16.56 12.99
C ASP A 266 9.79 -15.25 12.29
N LEU A 267 9.84 -14.17 13.06
CA LEU A 267 10.12 -12.82 12.57
C LEU A 267 11.54 -12.66 12.01
N LYS A 268 12.49 -13.51 12.40
CA LYS A 268 13.86 -13.44 11.87
C LYS A 268 13.91 -13.87 10.40
N ASN A 269 13.00 -14.75 9.99
CA ASN A 269 12.86 -15.27 8.64
C ASN A 269 11.61 -14.73 7.92
N ALA A 270 11.10 -13.57 8.36
CA ALA A 270 9.90 -12.95 7.80
C ALA A 270 10.20 -11.66 7.02
N VAL A 271 9.36 -11.40 6.03
CA VAL A 271 9.17 -10.08 5.41
C VAL A 271 7.73 -9.64 5.64
N VAL A 272 7.54 -8.38 6.01
CA VAL A 272 6.25 -7.81 6.39
C VAL A 272 5.83 -6.72 5.42
N TYR A 273 4.59 -6.78 4.96
CA TYR A 273 3.93 -5.73 4.19
C TYR A 273 2.70 -5.25 4.94
N ALA A 274 2.67 -3.98 5.31
CA ALA A 274 1.61 -3.38 6.12
C ALA A 274 0.91 -2.25 5.36
N CYS A 275 -0.42 -2.31 5.21
CA CYS A 275 -1.19 -1.28 4.54
C CYS A 275 -2.45 -0.89 5.33
N GLY A 276 -2.72 0.41 5.42
CA GLY A 276 -3.89 0.94 6.11
C GLY A 276 -3.58 2.19 6.95
N SER A 277 -4.12 2.25 8.19
CA SER A 277 -3.94 3.43 9.03
C SER A 277 -2.49 3.62 9.49
N GLU A 278 -2.05 4.87 9.51
CA GLU A 278 -0.70 5.24 9.98
C GLU A 278 -0.41 4.72 11.40
N SER A 279 -1.39 4.82 12.30
CA SER A 279 -1.26 4.33 13.67
C SER A 279 -1.02 2.83 13.75
N MET A 280 -1.69 2.03 12.90
CA MET A 280 -1.44 0.59 12.80
C MET A 280 -0.03 0.32 12.30
N ILE A 281 0.39 0.98 11.22
CA ILE A 281 1.71 0.77 10.61
C ILE A 281 2.84 1.11 11.58
N THR A 282 2.75 2.27 12.25
CA THR A 282 3.75 2.71 13.24
C THR A 282 3.84 1.73 14.41
N SER A 283 2.70 1.32 14.97
CA SER A 283 2.64 0.34 16.05
C SER A 283 3.17 -1.03 15.60
N ALA A 284 2.79 -1.50 14.41
CA ALA A 284 3.26 -2.77 13.87
C ALA A 284 4.78 -2.78 13.68
N LYS A 285 5.33 -1.74 13.04
CA LYS A 285 6.78 -1.62 12.85
C LYS A 285 7.54 -1.66 14.17
N SER A 286 7.14 -0.82 15.13
CA SER A 286 7.78 -0.76 16.45
C SER A 286 7.76 -2.11 17.15
N LYS A 287 6.58 -2.75 17.24
CA LYS A 287 6.42 -4.00 17.98
C LYS A 287 7.11 -5.18 17.30
N LEU A 288 7.00 -5.33 15.97
CA LEU A 288 7.60 -6.44 15.25
C LEU A 288 9.12 -6.33 15.20
N VAL A 289 9.69 -5.13 15.06
CA VAL A 289 11.13 -4.90 15.14
C VAL A 289 11.65 -5.21 16.56
N ALA A 290 10.95 -4.76 17.60
CA ALA A 290 11.31 -5.10 18.98
C ALA A 290 11.25 -6.61 19.26
N ALA A 291 10.40 -7.34 18.55
CA ALA A 291 10.27 -8.80 18.62
C ALA A 291 11.25 -9.56 17.68
N GLY A 292 12.15 -8.86 16.96
CA GLY A 292 13.23 -9.47 16.20
C GLY A 292 13.12 -9.43 14.67
N LEU A 293 12.12 -8.72 14.13
CA LEU A 293 12.06 -8.44 12.69
C LEU A 293 13.19 -7.51 12.28
N ASN A 294 13.88 -7.84 11.17
CA ASN A 294 14.83 -6.89 10.57
C ASN A 294 14.06 -5.65 10.06
N PRO A 295 14.41 -4.42 10.49
CA PRO A 295 13.73 -3.20 10.04
C PRO A 295 13.67 -3.02 8.52
N LYS A 296 14.65 -3.53 7.78
CA LYS A 296 14.69 -3.50 6.29
C LYS A 296 13.66 -4.44 5.65
N ASN A 297 13.14 -5.41 6.40
CA ASN A 297 12.11 -6.32 5.94
C ASN A 297 10.67 -5.84 6.28
N PHE A 298 10.51 -4.58 6.69
CA PHE A 298 9.20 -3.99 6.95
C PHE A 298 8.86 -2.94 5.90
N HIS A 299 7.95 -3.28 5.01
CA HIS A 299 7.45 -2.42 3.93
C HIS A 299 6.04 -1.93 4.27
N SER A 300 5.72 -0.68 3.96
CA SER A 300 4.42 -0.14 4.31
C SER A 300 3.88 0.91 3.35
N ASP A 301 2.55 0.97 3.28
CA ASP A 301 1.80 2.01 2.57
C ASP A 301 0.70 2.57 3.47
N ALA A 302 0.92 3.78 3.99
CA ALA A 302 0.00 4.44 4.90
C ALA A 302 -1.05 5.25 4.14
N PHE A 303 -2.31 5.04 4.46
CA PHE A 303 -3.40 5.88 3.97
C PHE A 303 -3.43 7.19 4.74
N VAL A 304 -2.80 8.22 4.18
CA VAL A 304 -2.81 9.59 4.72
C VAL A 304 -4.00 10.34 4.17
N SER A 305 -4.81 10.92 5.07
CA SER A 305 -5.91 11.77 4.67
C SER A 305 -5.37 13.00 3.91
N SER A 306 -5.81 13.19 2.68
CA SER A 306 -5.60 14.44 1.97
C SER A 306 -6.59 15.46 2.52
N ASN A 307 -6.10 16.41 3.30
CA ASN A 307 -6.86 17.60 3.67
C ASN A 307 -7.07 18.49 2.47
#